data_370046d31a98a7c4a188661269c93bf1
#
_entry.id   370046d31a98a7c4a188661269c93bf1
#
_cell.length_a   1.000
_cell.length_b   1.000
_cell.length_c   1.000
_cell.angle_alpha   90.00
_cell.angle_beta   90.00
_cell.angle_gamma   90.00
#
_symmetry.space_group_name_H-M   'P 1'
#
loop_
_entity.id
_entity.type
_entity.pdbx_description
1 polymer ?
#
loop_
_entity_poly.entity_id
_entity_poly.type
_entity_poly.pdbx_seq_one_letter_code
_entity_poly.pdbx_strand_id
1 'polypeptide(L)'
;KHSNFIHDIIDEDLLANPALKIHTRFPPEPNGYLHIGSVKAICVNTDVANKYGGLFNLRYDDTNPAKESDEFVRSIREDLEWLGAIPTGGVFYGSDYFGKCYEFAVQLIKQGDAYVCDLSKDDLADYKGTDRAQASKESPYRNRSVEENLELFERMKNGEFEDGART
;
A
#
# COMPACT_ATOMS: atom_id res chain seq x y z
N LYS A 1 -14.00 -32.36 -1.84
CA LYS A 1 -13.50 -31.08 -2.40
C LYS A 1 -12.44 -30.58 -1.43
N HIS A 2 -11.19 -30.47 -1.86
CA HIS A 2 -10.17 -29.80 -1.07
C HIS A 2 -10.46 -28.30 -1.18
N SER A 3 -11.08 -27.73 -0.16
CA SER A 3 -11.18 -26.29 0.06
C SER A 3 -9.92 -25.82 0.78
N ASN A 4 -9.59 -24.54 0.65
CA ASN A 4 -8.56 -23.89 1.43
C ASN A 4 -9.19 -22.70 2.18
N PHE A 5 -8.54 -22.24 3.24
CA PHE A 5 -9.08 -21.21 4.13
C PHE A 5 -9.47 -19.91 3.40
N ILE A 6 -8.80 -19.56 2.28
CA ILE A 6 -9.16 -18.39 1.48
C ILE A 6 -10.55 -18.57 0.87
N HIS A 7 -10.79 -19.75 0.28
CA HIS A 7 -12.09 -20.06 -0.31
C HIS A 7 -13.19 -20.15 0.76
N ASP A 8 -12.88 -20.74 1.91
CA ASP A 8 -13.86 -20.89 3.01
C ASP A 8 -14.34 -19.50 3.50
N ILE A 9 -13.40 -18.55 3.70
CA ILE A 9 -13.73 -17.17 4.08
C ILE A 9 -14.58 -16.47 3.00
N ILE A 10 -14.17 -16.59 1.73
CA ILE A 10 -14.92 -15.96 0.62
C ILE A 10 -16.33 -16.57 0.49
N ASP A 11 -16.45 -17.88 0.64
CA ASP A 11 -17.73 -18.57 0.56
C ASP A 11 -18.66 -18.12 1.70
N GLU A 12 -18.15 -17.92 2.92
CA GLU A 12 -18.89 -17.35 4.06
C GLU A 12 -19.33 -15.90 3.79
N ASP A 13 -18.43 -15.06 3.30
CA ASP A 13 -18.73 -13.67 2.97
C ASP A 13 -19.81 -13.56 1.87
N LEU A 14 -19.75 -14.41 0.85
CA LEU A 14 -20.74 -14.46 -0.23
C LEU A 14 -22.10 -15.00 0.24
N LEU A 15 -22.13 -15.91 1.23
CA LEU A 15 -23.37 -16.34 1.86
C LEU A 15 -24.02 -15.20 2.65
N ALA A 16 -23.21 -14.37 3.33
CA ALA A 16 -23.70 -13.21 4.07
C ALA A 16 -24.13 -12.07 3.15
N ASN A 17 -23.42 -11.87 2.03
CA ASN A 17 -23.70 -10.82 1.05
C ASN A 17 -23.48 -11.33 -0.38
N PRO A 18 -24.51 -11.89 -1.03
CA PRO A 18 -24.40 -12.41 -2.40
C PRO A 18 -24.08 -11.36 -3.47
N ALA A 19 -24.21 -10.07 -3.17
CA ALA A 19 -23.88 -8.99 -4.09
C ALA A 19 -22.40 -8.59 -4.04
N LEU A 20 -21.61 -9.18 -3.15
CA LEU A 20 -20.19 -8.91 -3.00
C LEU A 20 -19.44 -9.27 -4.29
N LYS A 21 -18.60 -8.37 -4.76
CA LYS A 21 -17.70 -8.60 -5.90
C LYS A 21 -16.29 -8.87 -5.40
N ILE A 22 -15.73 -9.99 -5.84
CA ILE A 22 -14.37 -10.36 -5.47
C ILE A 22 -13.38 -9.60 -6.34
N HIS A 23 -12.44 -8.94 -5.69
CA HIS A 23 -11.31 -8.27 -6.34
C HIS A 23 -10.02 -8.80 -5.73
N THR A 24 -9.13 -9.26 -6.57
CA THR A 24 -7.78 -9.67 -6.18
C THR A 24 -6.74 -8.73 -6.79
N ARG A 25 -5.54 -8.73 -6.23
CA ARG A 25 -4.48 -7.82 -6.64
C ARG A 25 -3.10 -8.46 -6.51
N PHE A 26 -2.30 -8.35 -7.55
CA PHE A 26 -0.87 -8.60 -7.49
C PHE A 26 -0.14 -7.24 -7.48
N PRO A 27 0.57 -6.88 -6.41
CA PRO A 27 1.24 -5.58 -6.25
C PRO A 27 2.78 -5.71 -6.36
N PRO A 28 3.35 -5.94 -7.55
CA PRO A 28 4.80 -6.00 -7.68
C PRO A 28 5.42 -4.60 -7.57
N GLU A 29 6.61 -4.54 -6.96
CA GLU A 29 7.50 -3.39 -7.04
C GLU A 29 8.36 -3.56 -8.32
N PRO A 30 8.38 -2.58 -9.26
CA PRO A 30 9.08 -2.72 -10.54
C PRO A 30 10.59 -2.42 -10.40
N ASN A 31 11.25 -3.09 -9.44
CA ASN A 31 12.66 -2.94 -9.10
C ASN A 31 13.50 -4.19 -9.42
N GLY A 32 12.93 -5.19 -10.07
CA GLY A 32 13.57 -6.44 -10.45
C GLY A 32 12.65 -7.37 -11.22
N TYR A 33 13.24 -8.46 -11.74
CA TYR A 33 12.49 -9.53 -12.40
C TYR A 33 11.70 -10.37 -11.40
N LEU A 34 10.58 -10.92 -11.86
CA LEU A 34 9.80 -11.86 -11.06
C LEU A 34 10.58 -13.17 -10.85
N HIS A 35 10.25 -13.88 -9.80
CA HIS A 35 10.81 -15.18 -9.48
C HIS A 35 9.69 -16.20 -9.17
N ILE A 36 10.06 -17.47 -9.00
CA ILE A 36 9.07 -18.54 -8.79
C ILE A 36 8.13 -18.30 -7.59
N GLY A 37 8.57 -17.57 -6.58
CA GLY A 37 7.71 -17.17 -5.46
C GLY A 37 6.60 -16.21 -5.88
N SER A 38 6.87 -15.34 -6.86
CA SER A 38 5.87 -14.43 -7.42
C SER A 38 4.79 -15.19 -8.19
N VAL A 39 5.15 -16.28 -8.89
CA VAL A 39 4.20 -17.14 -9.62
C VAL A 39 3.13 -17.68 -8.68
N LYS A 40 3.50 -18.13 -7.47
CA LYS A 40 2.53 -18.61 -6.49
C LYS A 40 1.51 -17.52 -6.12
N ALA A 41 1.96 -16.30 -5.89
CA ALA A 41 1.08 -15.17 -5.56
C ALA A 41 0.17 -14.83 -6.73
N ILE A 42 0.69 -14.80 -7.95
CA ILE A 42 -0.08 -14.56 -9.18
C ILE A 42 -1.17 -15.62 -9.34
N CYS A 43 -0.82 -16.91 -9.27
CA CYS A 43 -1.77 -18.01 -9.41
C CYS A 43 -2.89 -17.95 -8.35
N VAL A 44 -2.55 -17.72 -7.08
CA VAL A 44 -3.57 -17.59 -6.02
C VAL A 44 -4.56 -16.46 -6.32
N ASN A 45 -4.07 -15.30 -6.76
CA ASN A 45 -4.93 -14.16 -7.07
C ASN A 45 -5.80 -14.40 -8.31
N THR A 46 -5.23 -14.95 -9.38
CA THR A 46 -5.97 -15.25 -10.62
C THR A 46 -6.98 -16.37 -10.43
N ASP A 47 -6.61 -17.44 -9.71
CA ASP A 47 -7.49 -18.58 -9.47
C ASP A 47 -8.72 -18.16 -8.63
N VAL A 48 -8.51 -17.34 -7.61
CA VAL A 48 -9.60 -16.77 -6.81
C VAL A 48 -10.50 -15.88 -7.67
N ALA A 49 -9.94 -14.94 -8.43
CA ALA A 49 -10.73 -14.07 -9.30
C ALA A 49 -11.55 -14.90 -10.31
N ASN A 50 -10.93 -15.86 -10.96
CA ASN A 50 -11.59 -16.71 -11.96
C ASN A 50 -12.69 -17.58 -11.33
N LYS A 51 -12.42 -18.20 -10.17
CA LYS A 51 -13.39 -19.08 -9.49
C LYS A 51 -14.66 -18.35 -9.10
N TYR A 52 -14.55 -17.11 -8.66
CA TYR A 52 -15.67 -16.33 -8.14
C TYR A 52 -16.22 -15.29 -9.15
N GLY A 53 -15.79 -15.32 -10.41
CA GLY A 53 -16.20 -14.36 -11.44
C GLY A 53 -15.84 -12.92 -11.06
N GLY A 54 -14.76 -12.76 -10.32
CA GLY A 54 -14.24 -11.49 -9.84
C GLY A 54 -13.28 -10.82 -10.80
N LEU A 55 -12.58 -9.80 -10.32
CA LEU A 55 -11.58 -9.05 -11.08
C LEU A 55 -10.20 -9.27 -10.48
N PHE A 56 -9.19 -9.38 -11.35
CA PHE A 56 -7.78 -9.40 -11.00
C PHE A 56 -7.12 -8.10 -11.43
N ASN A 57 -6.48 -7.38 -10.50
CA ASN A 57 -5.79 -6.13 -10.75
C ASN A 57 -4.27 -6.34 -10.67
N LEU A 58 -3.54 -5.76 -11.63
CA LEU A 58 -2.11 -5.53 -11.50
C LEU A 58 -1.92 -4.10 -10.99
N ARG A 59 -1.29 -3.94 -9.82
CA ARG A 59 -0.97 -2.62 -9.28
C ARG A 59 0.52 -2.52 -8.98
N TYR A 60 1.24 -1.81 -9.79
CA TYR A 60 2.65 -1.52 -9.51
C TYR A 60 2.78 -0.70 -8.24
N ASP A 61 3.65 -1.15 -7.34
CA ASP A 61 4.05 -0.39 -6.15
C ASP A 61 5.31 0.43 -6.49
N ASP A 62 5.10 1.43 -7.33
CA ASP A 62 6.12 2.28 -7.94
C ASP A 62 6.35 3.54 -7.10
N THR A 63 6.71 3.35 -5.83
CA THR A 63 6.90 4.43 -4.86
C THR A 63 8.35 4.85 -4.66
N ASN A 64 9.31 4.15 -5.31
CA ASN A 64 10.73 4.44 -5.19
C ASN A 64 11.42 4.62 -6.57
N PRO A 65 11.34 5.81 -7.18
CA PRO A 65 11.82 6.06 -8.53
C PRO A 65 13.33 5.83 -8.70
N ALA A 66 14.11 5.77 -7.61
CA ALA A 66 15.54 5.51 -7.68
C ALA A 66 15.90 4.06 -8.00
N LYS A 67 14.96 3.12 -7.84
CA LYS A 67 15.20 1.67 -8.04
C LYS A 67 14.34 1.05 -9.14
N GLU A 68 13.40 1.79 -9.66
CA GLU A 68 12.38 1.32 -10.59
C GLU A 68 12.77 1.61 -12.04
N SER A 69 12.37 0.74 -12.96
CA SER A 69 12.61 0.95 -14.37
C SER A 69 11.48 0.43 -15.25
N ASP A 70 11.32 1.05 -16.42
CA ASP A 70 10.37 0.62 -17.45
C ASP A 70 10.69 -0.80 -17.97
N GLU A 71 11.93 -1.25 -17.87
CA GLU A 71 12.32 -2.60 -18.22
C GLU A 71 11.61 -3.62 -17.33
N PHE A 72 11.62 -3.40 -16.01
CA PHE A 72 10.94 -4.30 -15.07
C PHE A 72 9.43 -4.23 -15.19
N VAL A 73 8.86 -3.05 -15.45
CA VAL A 73 7.43 -2.91 -15.74
C VAL A 73 7.03 -3.78 -16.94
N ARG A 74 7.79 -3.74 -18.03
CA ARG A 74 7.53 -4.57 -19.22
C ARG A 74 7.71 -6.04 -18.94
N SER A 75 8.81 -6.45 -18.32
CA SER A 75 9.08 -7.85 -17.99
C SER A 75 7.98 -8.46 -17.11
N ILE A 76 7.52 -7.73 -16.08
CA ILE A 76 6.42 -8.18 -15.22
C ILE A 76 5.14 -8.41 -16.04
N ARG A 77 4.83 -7.55 -16.99
CA ARG A 77 3.66 -7.72 -17.86
C ARG A 77 3.80 -8.92 -18.76
N GLU A 78 4.95 -9.12 -19.39
CA GLU A 78 5.26 -10.27 -20.23
C GLU A 78 5.15 -11.59 -19.45
N ASP A 79 5.67 -11.61 -18.20
CA ASP A 79 5.57 -12.77 -17.32
C ASP A 79 4.11 -13.10 -16.94
N LEU A 80 3.28 -12.09 -16.65
CA LEU A 80 1.86 -12.28 -16.37
C LEU A 80 1.13 -12.82 -17.61
N GLU A 81 1.42 -12.29 -18.78
CA GLU A 81 0.84 -12.72 -20.05
C GLU A 81 1.23 -14.17 -20.37
N TRP A 82 2.51 -14.52 -20.18
CA TRP A 82 3.00 -15.89 -20.33
C TRP A 82 2.32 -16.87 -19.38
N LEU A 83 2.03 -16.46 -18.14
CA LEU A 83 1.28 -17.25 -17.15
C LEU A 83 -0.24 -17.31 -17.43
N GLY A 84 -0.74 -16.56 -18.41
CA GLY A 84 -2.18 -16.42 -18.66
C GLY A 84 -2.91 -15.61 -17.58
N ALA A 85 -2.19 -14.86 -16.76
CA ALA A 85 -2.70 -14.05 -15.66
C ALA A 85 -3.09 -12.65 -16.14
N ILE A 86 -4.13 -12.54 -16.94
CA ILE A 86 -4.57 -11.27 -17.54
C ILE A 86 -5.24 -10.38 -16.47
N PRO A 87 -4.79 -9.13 -16.29
CA PRO A 87 -5.41 -8.20 -15.34
C PRO A 87 -6.78 -7.71 -15.81
N THR A 88 -7.83 -8.50 -15.55
CA THR A 88 -9.21 -8.22 -15.97
C THR A 88 -9.80 -6.98 -15.29
N GLY A 89 -9.29 -6.59 -14.13
CA GLY A 89 -9.69 -5.39 -13.39
C GLY A 89 -8.90 -4.14 -13.75
N GLY A 90 -7.77 -4.30 -14.46
CA GLY A 90 -6.93 -3.20 -14.94
C GLY A 90 -5.52 -3.19 -14.37
N VAL A 91 -4.73 -2.26 -14.89
CA VAL A 91 -3.35 -1.98 -14.48
C VAL A 91 -3.30 -0.60 -13.83
N PHE A 92 -2.71 -0.51 -12.65
CA PHE A 92 -2.65 0.69 -11.83
C PHE A 92 -1.21 0.93 -11.36
N TYR A 93 -0.90 2.17 -11.06
CA TYR A 93 0.38 2.60 -10.50
C TYR A 93 0.13 3.30 -9.16
N GLY A 94 0.93 2.98 -8.15
CA GLY A 94 0.85 3.63 -6.84
C GLY A 94 1.11 5.12 -6.92
N SER A 95 2.06 5.52 -7.77
CA SER A 95 2.43 6.92 -8.01
C SER A 95 1.28 7.80 -8.54
N ASP A 96 0.31 7.23 -9.27
CA ASP A 96 -0.86 7.97 -9.76
C ASP A 96 -1.74 8.52 -8.62
N TYR A 97 -1.58 7.99 -7.41
CA TYR A 97 -2.40 8.33 -6.24
C TYR A 97 -1.71 9.26 -5.24
N PHE A 98 -0.48 9.72 -5.48
CA PHE A 98 0.25 10.59 -4.55
C PHE A 98 -0.49 11.87 -4.22
N GLY A 99 -1.10 12.52 -5.23
CA GLY A 99 -1.94 13.70 -5.00
C GLY A 99 -3.11 13.41 -4.05
N LYS A 100 -3.77 12.28 -4.25
CA LYS A 100 -4.89 11.85 -3.41
C LYS A 100 -4.45 11.47 -1.98
N CYS A 101 -3.29 10.84 -1.84
CA CYS A 101 -2.71 10.56 -0.53
C CYS A 101 -2.42 11.85 0.24
N TYR A 102 -1.89 12.88 -0.44
CA TYR A 102 -1.69 14.19 0.16
C TYR A 102 -3.01 14.82 0.63
N GLU A 103 -4.06 14.78 -0.20
CA GLU A 103 -5.39 15.29 0.16
C GLU A 103 -5.96 14.58 1.41
N PHE A 104 -5.81 13.26 1.47
CA PHE A 104 -6.25 12.48 2.64
C PHE A 104 -5.42 12.79 3.89
N ALA A 105 -4.10 12.97 3.75
CA ALA A 105 -3.25 13.39 4.86
C ALA A 105 -3.69 14.75 5.42
N VAL A 106 -3.99 15.71 4.55
CA VAL A 106 -4.56 17.01 4.94
C VAL A 106 -5.89 16.86 5.68
N GLN A 107 -6.76 15.93 5.24
CA GLN A 107 -8.02 15.66 5.93
C GLN A 107 -7.80 15.09 7.33
N LEU A 108 -6.89 14.12 7.47
CA LEU A 108 -6.54 13.55 8.78
C LEU A 108 -5.96 14.58 9.74
N ILE A 109 -5.12 15.50 9.24
CA ILE A 109 -4.61 16.61 10.06
C ILE A 109 -5.75 17.52 10.51
N LYS A 110 -6.68 17.86 9.62
CA LYS A 110 -7.86 18.69 9.97
C LYS A 110 -8.78 18.04 11.00
N GLN A 111 -8.83 16.72 11.01
CA GLN A 111 -9.60 15.93 12.00
C GLN A 111 -8.85 15.75 13.34
N GLY A 112 -7.57 16.09 13.40
CA GLY A 112 -6.71 15.86 14.57
C GLY A 112 -6.20 14.42 14.68
N ASP A 113 -6.38 13.61 13.63
CA ASP A 113 -5.96 12.21 13.60
C ASP A 113 -4.50 12.04 13.13
N ALA A 114 -3.93 13.06 12.49
CA ALA A 114 -2.53 13.12 12.09
C ALA A 114 -1.87 14.43 12.52
N TYR A 115 -0.57 14.40 12.68
CA TYR A 115 0.24 15.57 13.05
C TYR A 115 1.65 15.44 12.47
N VAL A 116 2.35 16.56 12.30
CA VAL A 116 3.76 16.59 11.90
C VAL A 116 4.63 16.36 13.13
N CYS A 117 5.53 15.39 13.06
CA CYS A 117 6.43 15.02 14.14
C CYS A 117 7.86 15.45 13.82
N ASP A 118 8.51 16.15 14.74
CA ASP A 118 9.89 16.63 14.63
C ASP A 118 10.90 15.71 15.36
N LEU A 119 10.48 14.50 15.77
CA LEU A 119 11.40 13.51 16.35
C LEU A 119 12.35 13.00 15.26
N SER A 120 13.62 12.85 15.64
CA SER A 120 14.59 12.16 14.78
C SER A 120 14.17 10.70 14.54
N LYS A 121 14.73 10.07 13.52
CA LYS A 121 14.45 8.66 13.22
C LYS A 121 14.79 7.74 14.39
N ASP A 122 15.88 8.04 15.12
CA ASP A 122 16.32 7.26 16.28
C ASP A 122 15.37 7.47 17.47
N ASP A 123 15.02 8.72 17.77
CA ASP A 123 14.04 9.04 18.81
C ASP A 123 12.67 8.41 18.50
N LEU A 124 12.23 8.45 17.23
CA LEU A 124 10.97 7.87 16.83
C LEU A 124 10.93 6.34 17.06
N ALA A 125 12.06 5.65 16.89
CA ALA A 125 12.18 4.23 17.19
C ALA A 125 11.96 3.96 18.68
N ASP A 126 12.54 4.79 19.56
CA ASP A 126 12.36 4.71 21.01
C ASP A 126 10.91 4.98 21.45
N TYR A 127 10.24 5.92 20.77
CA TYR A 127 8.84 6.24 21.05
C TYR A 127 7.87 5.16 20.56
N LYS A 128 8.15 4.50 19.44
CA LYS A 128 7.33 3.38 18.92
C LYS A 128 7.42 2.13 19.79
N GLY A 129 8.48 1.98 20.58
CA GLY A 129 8.78 0.76 21.33
C GLY A 129 9.31 -0.36 20.42
N THR A 130 10.34 -1.05 20.87
CA THR A 130 10.97 -2.15 20.11
C THR A 130 10.41 -3.51 20.46
N ASP A 131 9.62 -3.63 21.51
CA ASP A 131 9.08 -4.88 22.02
C ASP A 131 7.59 -4.79 22.33
N ARG A 132 6.87 -5.91 22.19
CA ARG A 132 5.47 -6.03 22.63
C ARG A 132 5.26 -5.75 24.12
N ALA A 133 6.34 -5.72 24.90
CA ALA A 133 6.35 -5.43 26.33
C ALA A 133 6.54 -3.94 26.67
N GLN A 134 6.98 -3.11 25.72
CA GLN A 134 7.20 -1.69 25.97
C GLN A 134 6.12 -0.88 25.26
N ALA A 135 5.21 -0.31 26.04
CA ALA A 135 4.15 0.55 25.52
C ALA A 135 4.75 1.74 24.73
N SER A 136 4.17 2.08 23.59
CA SER A 136 4.53 3.27 22.84
C SER A 136 4.35 4.52 23.70
N LYS A 137 5.27 5.46 23.58
CA LYS A 137 5.20 6.77 24.26
C LYS A 137 4.49 7.76 23.35
N GLU A 138 3.73 8.67 23.92
CA GLU A 138 3.12 9.75 23.17
C GLU A 138 4.20 10.76 22.73
N SER A 139 4.18 11.14 21.45
CA SER A 139 5.09 12.16 20.92
C SER A 139 4.80 13.53 21.54
N PRO A 140 5.84 14.33 21.92
CA PRO A 140 5.64 15.68 22.42
C PRO A 140 4.95 16.62 21.41
N TYR A 141 4.94 16.25 20.13
CA TYR A 141 4.32 17.01 19.04
C TYR A 141 2.86 16.62 18.77
N ARG A 142 2.33 15.61 19.48
CA ARG A 142 0.98 15.07 19.27
C ARG A 142 -0.10 16.14 19.45
N ASN A 143 0.09 17.07 20.38
CA ASN A 143 -0.88 18.09 20.76
C ASN A 143 -0.65 19.46 20.08
N ARG A 144 0.13 19.51 19.00
CA ARG A 144 0.30 20.70 18.16
C ARG A 144 -1.02 21.09 17.52
N SER A 145 -1.27 22.39 17.34
CA SER A 145 -2.54 22.85 16.72
C SER A 145 -2.71 22.34 15.29
N VAL A 146 -3.95 22.25 14.84
CA VAL A 146 -4.27 21.84 13.47
C VAL A 146 -3.65 22.82 12.46
N GLU A 147 -3.75 24.11 12.74
CA GLU A 147 -3.24 25.18 11.87
C GLU A 147 -1.72 25.06 11.71
N GLU A 148 -0.98 24.87 12.79
CA GLU A 148 0.47 24.69 12.76
C GLU A 148 0.87 23.42 12.03
N ASN A 149 0.16 22.31 12.26
CA ASN A 149 0.42 21.06 11.53
C ASN A 149 0.18 21.20 10.03
N LEU A 150 -0.87 21.90 9.61
CA LEU A 150 -1.14 22.15 8.18
C LEU A 150 -0.06 23.01 7.53
N GLU A 151 0.39 24.07 8.21
CA GLU A 151 1.48 24.92 7.73
C GLU A 151 2.77 24.11 7.58
N LEU A 152 3.14 23.34 8.59
CA LEU A 152 4.33 22.50 8.56
C LEU A 152 4.26 21.44 7.46
N PHE A 153 3.11 20.82 7.27
CA PHE A 153 2.91 19.79 6.25
C PHE A 153 3.01 20.39 4.82
N GLU A 154 2.50 21.58 4.61
CA GLU A 154 2.68 22.29 3.35
C GLU A 154 4.15 22.67 3.08
N ARG A 155 4.87 23.13 4.09
CA ARG A 155 6.30 23.42 4.01
C ARG A 155 7.14 22.15 3.75
N MET A 156 6.74 20.99 4.29
CA MET A 156 7.34 19.69 3.94
C MET A 156 7.16 19.38 2.47
N LYS A 157 5.95 19.57 1.93
CA LYS A 157 5.67 19.37 0.50
C LYS A 157 6.53 20.27 -0.40
N ASN A 158 6.79 21.50 0.06
CA ASN A 158 7.59 22.49 -0.69
C ASN A 158 9.10 22.25 -0.59
N GLY A 159 9.55 21.21 0.17
CA GLY A 159 10.96 20.89 0.33
C GLY A 159 11.74 21.87 1.19
N GLU A 160 11.09 22.57 2.12
CA GLU A 160 11.74 23.55 2.99
C GLU A 160 12.58 22.93 4.11
N PHE A 161 12.48 21.63 4.30
CA PHE A 161 13.20 20.89 5.35
C PHE A 161 14.12 19.84 4.73
N GLU A 162 15.19 19.52 5.42
CA GLU A 162 16.07 18.41 5.03
C GLU A 162 15.34 17.07 5.15
N ASP A 163 15.76 16.10 4.33
CA ASP A 163 15.18 14.75 4.33
C ASP A 163 15.29 14.09 5.72
N GLY A 164 14.16 13.62 6.24
CA GLY A 164 14.10 12.98 7.55
C GLY A 164 14.06 13.94 8.76
N ALA A 165 14.11 15.26 8.54
CA ALA A 165 13.98 16.24 9.63
C ALA A 165 12.58 16.24 10.27
N ARG A 166 11.55 15.78 9.50
CA ARG A 166 10.15 15.70 9.94
C ARG A 166 9.45 14.49 9.31
N THR A 167 8.44 14.01 10.01
CA THR A 167 7.61 12.86 9.60
C THR A 167 6.14 13.19 9.76
#